data_0d72dd855b67f3e6717d10249fc5d751
#
_entry.id   0d72dd855b67f3e6717d10249fc5d751
#
_cell.length_a   1.000
_cell.length_b   1.000
_cell.length_c   1.000
_cell.angle_alpha   90.00
_cell.angle_beta   90.00
_cell.angle_gamma   90.00
#
_symmetry.space_group_name_H-M   'P 1'
#
loop_
_entity.id
_entity.type
_entity.pdbx_description
1 polymer ?
#
loop_
_entity_poly.entity_id
_entity_poly.type
_entity_poly.pdbx_seq_one_letter_code
_entity_poly.pdbx_strand_id
1 'polypeptide(L)'
;TLDDIYEARLSARTLEQQMLSKILDMKKDYDIFKFTGAQVGRVNGLAVYAEGNAGMIMPIEAEVAPAQSSNEGKIIATGKLGEIAREAVQNVSALIKKLSGKDISTHDIHVQFLQSHEGVEGDSASVSVATAVISAMEGIPVRQDIAMTGSLSVRGEVLPVGGITDKVLAAIKAGLKEVIIPKSNLADVVISRKEMNGVKIIPVSTLAEVLNVALVKGGKTDSLLRSLNKLIEFNLAKPVKELVEKALPPFPPSVQ
;
A
#
# COMPACT_ATOMS: atom_id res chain seq x y z
N THR A 1 20.33 -2.48 -26.08
CA THR A 1 19.82 -3.58 -25.23
C THR A 1 19.00 -3.01 -24.05
N LEU A 2 18.28 -3.85 -23.30
CA LEU A 2 17.59 -3.44 -22.06
C LEU A 2 18.59 -2.94 -21.02
N ASP A 3 19.76 -3.53 -20.98
CA ASP A 3 20.83 -3.11 -20.07
C ASP A 3 21.34 -1.71 -20.43
N ASP A 4 21.47 -1.38 -21.71
CA ASP A 4 21.90 -0.03 -22.16
C ASP A 4 20.87 1.04 -21.74
N ILE A 5 19.57 0.71 -21.84
CA ILE A 5 18.49 1.62 -21.41
C ILE A 5 18.53 1.79 -19.88
N TYR A 6 18.75 0.71 -19.15
CA TYR A 6 18.87 0.75 -17.69
C TYR A 6 20.04 1.61 -17.24
N GLU A 7 21.23 1.41 -17.80
CA GLU A 7 22.43 2.19 -17.49
C GLU A 7 22.28 3.67 -17.87
N ALA A 8 21.63 3.98 -19.00
CA ALA A 8 21.34 5.35 -19.38
C ALA A 8 20.39 6.04 -18.39
N ARG A 9 19.34 5.36 -17.94
CA ARG A 9 18.40 5.87 -16.94
C ARG A 9 19.09 6.07 -15.59
N LEU A 10 19.94 5.15 -15.17
CA LEU A 10 20.71 5.23 -13.94
C LEU A 10 21.68 6.43 -13.97
N SER A 11 22.39 6.63 -15.10
CA SER A 11 23.30 7.75 -15.29
C SER A 11 22.58 9.09 -15.28
N ALA A 12 21.43 9.21 -15.96
CA ALA A 12 20.63 10.42 -15.95
C ALA A 12 20.13 10.78 -14.53
N ARG A 13 19.64 9.79 -13.78
CA ARG A 13 19.21 9.99 -12.39
C ARG A 13 20.37 10.45 -11.48
N THR A 14 21.54 9.86 -11.64
CA THR A 14 22.74 10.23 -10.85
C THR A 14 23.15 11.69 -11.12
N LEU A 15 23.07 12.13 -12.39
CA LEU A 15 23.38 13.50 -12.77
C LEU A 15 22.37 14.47 -12.16
N GLU A 16 21.08 14.16 -12.24
CA GLU A 16 20.01 14.96 -11.65
C GLU A 16 20.18 15.11 -10.13
N GLN A 17 20.46 14.01 -9.43
CA GLN A 17 20.71 14.03 -7.98
C GLN A 17 21.96 14.88 -7.61
N GLN A 18 23.01 14.83 -8.42
CA GLN A 18 24.20 15.67 -8.21
C GLN A 18 23.91 17.16 -8.42
N MET A 19 23.09 17.51 -9.40
CA MET A 19 22.67 18.89 -9.63
C MET A 19 21.79 19.39 -8.49
N LEU A 20 20.81 18.62 -8.05
CA LEU A 20 19.93 18.94 -6.93
C LEU A 20 20.70 19.07 -5.61
N SER A 21 21.68 18.20 -5.35
CA SER A 21 22.50 18.31 -4.14
C SER A 21 23.36 19.57 -4.08
N LYS A 22 23.77 20.12 -5.25
CA LYS A 22 24.49 21.39 -5.34
C LYS A 22 23.59 22.61 -5.13
N ILE A 23 22.32 22.50 -5.50
CA ILE A 23 21.30 23.57 -5.35
C ILE A 23 20.73 23.59 -3.93
N LEU A 24 20.57 22.39 -3.32
CA LEU A 24 20.02 22.20 -1.98
C LEU A 24 21.16 21.88 -0.98
N ASP A 25 22.02 22.85 -0.70
CA ASP A 25 23.01 22.77 0.39
C ASP A 25 22.31 22.84 1.79
N MET A 26 21.11 22.29 1.86
CA MET A 26 20.26 22.15 3.05
C MET A 26 20.01 20.67 3.34
N LYS A 27 21.08 19.89 3.60
CA LYS A 27 20.91 18.68 4.40
C LYS A 27 20.65 19.10 5.85
N LYS A 28 19.41 19.37 6.19
CA LYS A 28 18.94 19.03 7.52
C LYS A 28 18.76 17.53 7.50
N ASP A 29 19.66 16.79 8.15
CA ASP A 29 19.41 15.42 8.56
C ASP A 29 18.24 15.47 9.56
N TYR A 30 17.01 15.46 9.03
CA TYR A 30 15.84 15.17 9.86
C TYR A 30 15.98 13.70 10.27
N ASP A 31 15.95 13.45 11.57
CA ASP A 31 15.82 12.09 12.07
C ASP A 31 14.64 11.43 11.34
N ILE A 32 14.92 10.38 10.57
CA ILE A 32 13.90 9.67 9.82
C ILE A 32 13.03 8.93 10.84
N PHE A 33 11.84 9.48 11.11
CA PHE A 33 10.89 8.81 11.97
C PHE A 33 10.34 7.57 11.26
N LYS A 34 10.47 6.42 11.90
CA LYS A 34 9.89 5.14 11.48
C LYS A 34 9.53 4.32 12.71
N PHE A 35 8.59 3.41 12.55
CA PHE A 35 8.31 2.41 13.58
C PHE A 35 9.40 1.33 13.60
N THR A 36 9.59 0.72 14.76
CA THR A 36 10.57 -0.37 15.00
C THR A 36 9.93 -1.53 15.76
N GLY A 37 10.53 -2.70 15.67
CA GLY A 37 10.01 -3.92 16.29
C GLY A 37 8.86 -4.54 15.51
N ALA A 38 7.91 -5.17 16.23
CA ALA A 38 6.67 -5.70 15.67
C ALA A 38 5.50 -5.07 16.42
N GLN A 39 4.62 -4.35 15.73
CA GLN A 39 3.58 -3.53 16.35
C GLN A 39 2.23 -3.74 15.68
N VAL A 40 1.17 -3.78 16.48
CA VAL A 40 -0.21 -3.87 15.98
C VAL A 40 -0.66 -2.51 15.48
N GLY A 41 -1.35 -2.47 14.33
CA GLY A 41 -1.94 -1.26 13.77
C GLY A 41 -0.94 -0.24 13.21
N ARG A 42 0.36 -0.57 13.12
CA ARG A 42 1.41 0.36 12.69
C ARG A 42 2.14 -0.12 11.44
N VAL A 43 2.36 0.77 10.48
CA VAL A 43 2.99 0.48 9.19
C VAL A 43 3.92 1.60 8.79
N ASN A 44 5.11 1.26 8.27
CA ASN A 44 5.98 2.19 7.58
C ASN A 44 5.55 2.26 6.10
N GLY A 45 4.70 3.22 5.75
CA GLY A 45 4.35 3.55 4.38
C GLY A 45 5.45 4.34 3.68
N LEU A 46 5.33 4.50 2.37
CA LEU A 46 6.24 5.27 1.54
C LEU A 46 5.47 6.32 0.73
N ALA A 47 5.99 7.54 0.70
CA ALA A 47 5.48 8.65 -0.09
C ALA A 47 6.60 9.35 -0.85
N VAL A 48 6.23 10.26 -1.73
CA VAL A 48 7.13 11.26 -2.34
C VAL A 48 6.66 12.64 -1.93
N TYR A 49 7.57 13.59 -1.80
CA TYR A 49 7.23 14.98 -1.58
C TYR A 49 6.45 15.55 -2.78
N ALA A 50 5.62 16.56 -2.55
CA ALA A 50 4.78 17.18 -3.58
C ALA A 50 5.60 17.68 -4.79
N GLU A 51 6.82 18.11 -4.58
CA GLU A 51 7.76 18.54 -5.63
C GLU A 51 8.39 17.36 -6.41
N GLY A 52 8.07 16.10 -6.04
CA GLY A 52 8.43 14.91 -6.81
C GLY A 52 9.88 14.47 -6.76
N ASN A 53 10.75 15.14 -5.99
CA ASN A 53 12.20 14.97 -6.09
C ASN A 53 12.83 14.14 -4.96
N ALA A 54 12.05 13.67 -3.98
CA ALA A 54 12.54 12.83 -2.90
C ALA A 54 11.45 11.94 -2.32
N GLY A 55 11.83 10.72 -1.95
CA GLY A 55 10.97 9.81 -1.19
C GLY A 55 11.09 10.04 0.32
N MET A 56 10.04 9.66 1.04
CA MET A 56 10.01 9.72 2.49
C MET A 56 9.31 8.49 3.09
N ILE A 57 9.64 8.16 4.34
CA ILE A 57 8.83 7.25 5.15
C ILE A 57 7.58 8.02 5.59
N MET A 58 6.42 7.41 5.39
CA MET A 58 5.13 7.90 5.83
C MET A 58 4.54 6.90 6.84
N PRO A 59 4.79 7.06 8.14
CA PRO A 59 4.26 6.16 9.13
C PRO A 59 2.74 6.33 9.25
N ILE A 60 2.02 5.20 9.32
CA ILE A 60 0.56 5.13 9.41
C ILE A 60 0.20 4.30 10.63
N GLU A 61 -0.73 4.80 11.43
CA GLU A 61 -1.32 4.09 12.56
C GLU A 61 -2.80 3.84 12.33
N ALA A 62 -3.27 2.70 12.79
CA ALA A 62 -4.69 2.37 12.86
C ALA A 62 -5.04 1.86 14.26
N GLU A 63 -6.15 2.35 14.80
CA GLU A 63 -6.67 1.97 16.12
C GLU A 63 -8.16 1.68 16.02
N VAL A 64 -8.64 0.68 16.76
CA VAL A 64 -10.03 0.27 16.81
C VAL A 64 -10.66 0.79 18.11
N ALA A 65 -11.74 1.55 18.01
CA ALA A 65 -12.47 2.10 19.14
C ALA A 65 -13.97 1.68 19.06
N PRO A 66 -14.71 1.70 20.17
CA PRO A 66 -16.16 1.53 20.13
C PRO A 66 -16.80 2.61 19.26
N ALA A 67 -17.75 2.23 18.41
CA ALA A 67 -18.47 3.17 17.54
C ALA A 67 -19.35 4.12 18.39
N GLN A 68 -19.41 5.38 17.97
CA GLN A 68 -20.28 6.38 18.60
C GLN A 68 -21.77 6.05 18.42
N SER A 69 -22.11 5.33 17.37
CA SER A 69 -23.47 4.89 17.05
C SER A 69 -23.49 3.37 16.93
N SER A 70 -24.48 2.74 17.54
CA SER A 70 -24.57 1.27 17.67
C SER A 70 -24.75 0.50 16.32
N ASN A 71 -24.90 1.19 15.19
CA ASN A 71 -25.22 0.57 13.91
C ASN A 71 -24.35 1.00 12.73
N GLU A 72 -23.38 1.86 12.89
CA GLU A 72 -22.54 2.38 11.79
C GLU A 72 -21.09 2.59 12.20
N GLY A 73 -20.31 1.51 12.23
CA GLY A 73 -18.86 1.63 12.35
C GLY A 73 -18.24 2.30 11.12
N LYS A 74 -17.32 3.24 11.33
CA LYS A 74 -16.70 4.05 10.28
C LYS A 74 -15.18 3.90 10.28
N ILE A 75 -14.57 4.03 9.11
CA ILE A 75 -13.13 4.28 9.01
C ILE A 75 -12.92 5.80 8.93
N ILE A 76 -12.24 6.36 9.91
CA ILE A 76 -11.98 7.79 10.06
C ILE A 76 -10.49 8.02 9.84
N ALA A 77 -10.13 8.73 8.77
CA ALA A 77 -8.74 9.00 8.45
C ALA A 77 -8.38 10.47 8.71
N THR A 78 -7.23 10.71 9.35
CA THR A 78 -6.67 12.02 9.67
C THR A 78 -5.24 12.17 9.13
N GLY A 79 -4.74 13.41 8.98
CA GLY A 79 -3.40 13.71 8.49
C GLY A 79 -3.38 14.60 7.25
N LYS A 80 -4.28 15.60 7.17
CA LYS A 80 -4.39 16.55 6.02
C LYS A 80 -4.51 15.84 4.68
N LEU A 81 -5.41 14.85 4.59
CA LEU A 81 -5.63 14.08 3.36
C LEU A 81 -6.30 14.92 2.29
N GLY A 82 -5.75 14.93 1.08
CA GLY A 82 -6.39 15.43 -0.12
C GLY A 82 -7.54 14.54 -0.58
N GLU A 83 -8.18 14.89 -1.68
CA GLU A 83 -9.39 14.22 -2.16
C GLU A 83 -9.12 12.77 -2.55
N ILE A 84 -8.09 12.52 -3.39
CA ILE A 84 -7.74 11.17 -3.86
C ILE A 84 -7.34 10.25 -2.69
N ALA A 85 -6.61 10.78 -1.71
CA ALA A 85 -6.22 9.99 -0.52
C ALA A 85 -7.44 9.62 0.34
N ARG A 86 -8.46 10.48 0.44
CA ARG A 86 -9.72 10.17 1.13
C ARG A 86 -10.53 9.11 0.40
N GLU A 87 -10.64 9.20 -0.93
CA GLU A 87 -11.28 8.19 -1.76
C GLU A 87 -10.57 6.83 -1.62
N ALA A 88 -9.24 6.82 -1.60
CA ALA A 88 -8.44 5.61 -1.38
C ALA A 88 -8.77 4.95 -0.04
N VAL A 89 -8.92 5.72 1.04
CA VAL A 89 -9.35 5.20 2.36
C VAL A 89 -10.77 4.64 2.29
N GLN A 90 -11.69 5.27 1.55
CA GLN A 90 -13.05 4.74 1.37
C GLN A 90 -13.06 3.41 0.61
N ASN A 91 -12.26 3.29 -0.44
CA ASN A 91 -12.09 2.05 -1.20
C ASN A 91 -11.52 0.92 -0.32
N VAL A 92 -10.52 1.23 0.50
CA VAL A 92 -9.97 0.30 1.50
C VAL A 92 -11.05 -0.11 2.51
N SER A 93 -11.87 0.84 2.98
CA SER A 93 -12.99 0.56 3.90
C SER A 93 -13.98 -0.44 3.31
N ALA A 94 -14.39 -0.23 2.05
CA ALA A 94 -15.30 -1.14 1.34
C ALA A 94 -14.70 -2.56 1.21
N LEU A 95 -13.42 -2.64 0.86
CA LEU A 95 -12.69 -3.90 0.75
C LEU A 95 -12.63 -4.63 2.11
N ILE A 96 -12.28 -3.93 3.18
CA ILE A 96 -12.16 -4.53 4.52
C ILE A 96 -13.51 -5.04 5.03
N LYS A 97 -14.60 -4.27 4.86
CA LYS A 97 -15.96 -4.72 5.17
C LYS A 97 -16.31 -6.04 4.49
N LYS A 98 -15.89 -6.19 3.23
CA LYS A 98 -16.10 -7.42 2.45
C LYS A 98 -15.22 -8.57 2.92
N LEU A 99 -13.95 -8.30 3.28
CA LEU A 99 -12.95 -9.33 3.60
C LEU A 99 -13.04 -9.84 5.03
N SER A 100 -13.36 -8.97 5.99
CA SER A 100 -13.34 -9.34 7.41
C SER A 100 -14.43 -10.33 7.77
N GLY A 101 -15.56 -10.34 7.05
CA GLY A 101 -16.76 -11.10 7.44
C GLY A 101 -17.25 -10.77 8.86
N LYS A 102 -16.57 -9.84 9.56
CA LYS A 102 -16.91 -9.39 10.90
C LYS A 102 -17.84 -8.20 10.79
N ASP A 103 -18.77 -8.13 11.71
CA ASP A 103 -19.60 -6.95 11.88
C ASP A 103 -18.75 -5.82 12.47
N ILE A 104 -18.34 -4.88 11.61
CA ILE A 104 -17.59 -3.68 12.02
C ILE A 104 -18.54 -2.54 12.42
N SER A 105 -19.86 -2.76 12.42
CA SER A 105 -20.85 -1.72 12.74
C SER A 105 -20.73 -1.21 14.16
N THR A 106 -20.15 -2.00 15.06
CA THR A 106 -19.96 -1.66 16.47
C THR A 106 -18.63 -0.98 16.79
N HIS A 107 -17.77 -0.78 15.79
CA HIS A 107 -16.43 -0.22 16.00
C HIS A 107 -16.10 0.84 14.97
N ASP A 108 -15.52 1.94 15.44
CA ASP A 108 -14.86 2.92 14.58
C ASP A 108 -13.38 2.57 14.45
N ILE A 109 -12.84 2.73 13.27
CA ILE A 109 -11.41 2.50 12.99
C ILE A 109 -10.79 3.85 12.64
N HIS A 110 -9.91 4.31 13.51
CA HIS A 110 -9.19 5.55 13.31
C HIS A 110 -7.87 5.26 12.60
N VAL A 111 -7.60 5.95 11.51
CA VAL A 111 -6.36 5.87 10.75
C VAL A 111 -5.68 7.23 10.79
N GLN A 112 -4.42 7.29 11.18
CA GLN A 112 -3.65 8.51 11.21
C GLN A 112 -2.40 8.39 10.34
N PHE A 113 -2.22 9.37 9.45
CA PHE A 113 -0.98 9.57 8.73
C PHE A 113 -0.10 10.52 9.55
N LEU A 114 1.02 10.00 10.04
CA LEU A 114 1.95 10.78 10.85
C LEU A 114 2.89 11.61 9.97
N GLN A 115 3.38 12.74 10.50
CA GLN A 115 4.29 13.65 9.79
C GLN A 115 3.77 14.19 8.45
N SER A 116 2.45 14.29 8.30
CA SER A 116 1.78 14.77 7.09
C SER A 116 1.64 16.31 7.06
N HIS A 117 2.68 17.06 7.42
CA HIS A 117 2.62 18.52 7.56
C HIS A 117 2.24 19.24 6.25
N GLU A 118 2.71 18.73 5.12
CA GLU A 118 2.45 19.27 3.77
C GLU A 118 1.18 18.69 3.14
N GLY A 119 0.50 17.77 3.83
CA GLY A 119 -0.64 17.04 3.29
C GLY A 119 -0.24 15.73 2.62
N VAL A 120 -1.22 14.87 2.39
CA VAL A 120 -1.07 13.58 1.71
C VAL A 120 -2.04 13.54 0.56
N GLU A 121 -1.54 13.35 -0.64
CA GLU A 121 -2.33 13.23 -1.87
C GLU A 121 -2.01 11.91 -2.57
N GLY A 122 -2.97 11.41 -3.34
CA GLY A 122 -2.83 10.17 -4.09
C GLY A 122 -3.26 8.92 -3.30
N ASP A 123 -3.33 7.82 -4.02
CA ASP A 123 -3.82 6.52 -3.53
C ASP A 123 -2.71 5.53 -3.18
N SER A 124 -1.44 5.94 -3.31
CA SER A 124 -0.27 5.07 -3.16
C SER A 124 -0.04 4.52 -1.74
N ALA A 125 -0.77 5.03 -0.73
CA ALA A 125 -0.76 4.53 0.63
C ALA A 125 -1.82 3.46 0.91
N SER A 126 -2.65 3.09 -0.07
CA SER A 126 -3.81 2.18 0.14
C SER A 126 -3.42 0.83 0.74
N VAL A 127 -2.32 0.21 0.27
CA VAL A 127 -1.84 -1.07 0.85
C VAL A 127 -1.37 -0.89 2.30
N SER A 128 -0.78 0.26 2.63
CA SER A 128 -0.33 0.57 4.00
C SER A 128 -1.52 0.76 4.93
N VAL A 129 -2.54 1.51 4.50
CA VAL A 129 -3.79 1.70 5.25
C VAL A 129 -4.49 0.37 5.47
N ALA A 130 -4.66 -0.44 4.42
CA ALA A 130 -5.32 -1.74 4.53
C ALA A 130 -4.57 -2.67 5.50
N THR A 131 -3.24 -2.69 5.43
CA THR A 131 -2.41 -3.50 6.33
C THR A 131 -2.53 -3.04 7.78
N ALA A 132 -2.47 -1.73 8.05
CA ALA A 132 -2.60 -1.17 9.39
C ALA A 132 -3.98 -1.49 9.99
N VAL A 133 -5.05 -1.29 9.22
CA VAL A 133 -6.43 -1.55 9.67
C VAL A 133 -6.65 -3.03 9.95
N ILE A 134 -6.24 -3.93 9.05
CA ILE A 134 -6.37 -5.38 9.25
C ILE A 134 -5.56 -5.83 10.46
N SER A 135 -4.34 -5.31 10.62
CA SER A 135 -3.50 -5.59 11.78
C SER A 135 -4.19 -5.17 13.09
N ALA A 136 -4.77 -3.97 13.15
CA ALA A 136 -5.50 -3.48 14.31
C ALA A 136 -6.75 -4.32 14.63
N MET A 137 -7.55 -4.64 13.62
CA MET A 137 -8.78 -5.45 13.77
C MET A 137 -8.50 -6.88 14.22
N GLU A 138 -7.44 -7.51 13.71
CA GLU A 138 -7.10 -8.90 14.02
C GLU A 138 -6.16 -9.03 15.22
N GLY A 139 -5.60 -7.92 15.72
CA GLY A 139 -4.59 -7.92 16.77
C GLY A 139 -3.31 -8.67 16.35
N ILE A 140 -2.94 -8.61 15.07
CA ILE A 140 -1.75 -9.27 14.52
C ILE A 140 -0.68 -8.21 14.26
N PRO A 141 0.52 -8.31 14.88
CA PRO A 141 1.56 -7.32 14.69
C PRO A 141 2.10 -7.29 13.26
N VAL A 142 2.44 -6.08 12.79
CA VAL A 142 3.16 -5.84 11.55
C VAL A 142 4.65 -5.76 11.83
N ARG A 143 5.46 -6.36 10.98
CA ARG A 143 6.93 -6.21 10.98
C ARG A 143 7.30 -4.77 10.65
N GLN A 144 8.21 -4.19 11.44
CA GLN A 144 8.63 -2.80 11.26
C GLN A 144 10.03 -2.66 10.60
N ASP A 145 10.65 -3.77 10.23
CA ASP A 145 11.85 -3.80 9.40
C ASP A 145 11.55 -3.71 7.90
N ILE A 146 10.29 -3.48 7.55
CA ILE A 146 9.78 -3.35 6.19
C ILE A 146 9.09 -2.01 5.97
N ALA A 147 9.04 -1.57 4.70
CA ALA A 147 8.15 -0.51 4.24
C ALA A 147 7.31 -0.99 3.06
N MET A 148 6.25 -0.26 2.76
CA MET A 148 5.38 -0.62 1.65
C MET A 148 4.77 0.58 0.95
N THR A 149 4.47 0.41 -0.34
CA THR A 149 3.67 1.33 -1.14
C THR A 149 2.86 0.56 -2.18
N GLY A 150 1.75 1.11 -2.59
CA GLY A 150 0.88 0.54 -3.61
C GLY A 150 -0.53 1.10 -3.51
N SER A 151 -1.16 1.31 -4.65
CA SER A 151 -2.61 1.52 -4.73
C SER A 151 -3.34 0.18 -4.59
N LEU A 152 -4.59 0.21 -4.20
CA LEU A 152 -5.37 -1.00 -3.94
C LEU A 152 -6.76 -0.89 -4.57
N SER A 153 -7.08 -1.81 -5.46
CA SER A 153 -8.42 -1.91 -6.02
C SER A 153 -9.43 -2.41 -4.96
N VAL A 154 -10.72 -2.12 -5.15
CA VAL A 154 -11.82 -2.65 -4.31
C VAL A 154 -11.95 -4.18 -4.37
N ARG A 155 -11.16 -4.85 -5.21
CA ARG A 155 -11.08 -6.31 -5.30
C ARG A 155 -9.87 -6.89 -4.58
N GLY A 156 -8.95 -6.03 -4.10
CA GLY A 156 -7.75 -6.44 -3.39
C GLY A 156 -6.52 -6.64 -4.29
N GLU A 157 -6.56 -6.15 -5.53
CA GLU A 157 -5.43 -6.14 -6.44
C GLU A 157 -4.51 -4.96 -6.13
N VAL A 158 -3.20 -5.18 -6.11
CA VAL A 158 -2.21 -4.13 -5.91
C VAL A 158 -1.87 -3.50 -7.26
N LEU A 159 -2.10 -2.19 -7.35
CA LEU A 159 -1.95 -1.40 -8.55
C LEU A 159 -0.67 -0.55 -8.52
N PRO A 160 -0.11 -0.20 -9.70
CA PRO A 160 1.12 0.59 -9.80
C PRO A 160 0.96 2.00 -9.25
N VAL A 161 2.10 2.57 -8.83
CA VAL A 161 2.18 3.91 -8.24
C VAL A 161 3.35 4.71 -8.81
N GLY A 162 3.31 6.02 -8.71
CA GLY A 162 4.40 6.90 -9.12
C GLY A 162 5.54 6.98 -8.10
N GLY A 163 6.72 7.46 -8.55
CA GLY A 163 7.87 7.76 -7.70
C GLY A 163 8.49 6.55 -7.03
N ILE A 164 8.42 5.36 -7.65
CA ILE A 164 8.82 4.10 -7.00
C ILE A 164 10.30 4.05 -6.65
N THR A 165 11.17 4.57 -7.51
CA THR A 165 12.62 4.63 -7.26
C THR A 165 12.93 5.45 -6.00
N ASP A 166 12.34 6.63 -5.87
CA ASP A 166 12.56 7.53 -4.72
C ASP A 166 12.00 6.96 -3.42
N LYS A 167 10.85 6.30 -3.49
CA LYS A 167 10.25 5.57 -2.37
C LYS A 167 11.16 4.45 -1.86
N VAL A 168 11.73 3.64 -2.77
CA VAL A 168 12.67 2.58 -2.41
C VAL A 168 13.96 3.17 -1.81
N LEU A 169 14.48 4.25 -2.38
CA LEU A 169 15.65 4.95 -1.84
C LEU A 169 15.39 5.49 -0.42
N ALA A 170 14.20 6.01 -0.15
CA ALA A 170 13.82 6.45 1.20
C ALA A 170 13.87 5.29 2.21
N ALA A 171 13.35 4.11 1.82
CA ALA A 171 13.40 2.92 2.66
C ALA A 171 14.84 2.46 2.93
N ILE A 172 15.72 2.50 1.91
CA ILE A 172 17.14 2.18 2.04
C ILE A 172 17.83 3.14 3.01
N LYS A 173 17.63 4.45 2.84
CA LYS A 173 18.17 5.48 3.74
C LYS A 173 17.69 5.34 5.17
N ALA A 174 16.44 4.89 5.35
CA ALA A 174 15.87 4.61 6.67
C ALA A 174 16.42 3.30 7.30
N GLY A 175 17.25 2.54 6.59
CA GLY A 175 17.81 1.27 7.08
C GLY A 175 16.79 0.16 7.24
N LEU A 176 15.75 0.15 6.40
CA LEU A 176 14.78 -0.93 6.34
C LEU A 176 15.37 -2.13 5.56
N LYS A 177 14.89 -3.34 5.84
CA LYS A 177 15.44 -4.56 5.24
C LYS A 177 14.70 -5.00 3.98
N GLU A 178 13.40 -4.76 3.93
CA GLU A 178 12.54 -5.19 2.84
C GLU A 178 11.59 -4.05 2.42
N VAL A 179 11.28 -3.98 1.13
CA VAL A 179 10.34 -3.01 0.57
C VAL A 179 9.32 -3.73 -0.28
N ILE A 180 8.05 -3.65 0.12
CA ILE A 180 6.91 -4.20 -0.63
C ILE A 180 6.47 -3.17 -1.66
N ILE A 181 6.45 -3.57 -2.94
CA ILE A 181 6.04 -2.72 -4.06
C ILE A 181 5.06 -3.45 -4.98
N PRO A 182 4.26 -2.73 -5.78
CA PRO A 182 3.48 -3.35 -6.84
C PRO A 182 4.38 -4.10 -7.83
N LYS A 183 3.99 -5.33 -8.20
CA LYS A 183 4.75 -6.14 -9.18
C LYS A 183 4.90 -5.42 -10.51
N SER A 184 3.89 -4.67 -10.93
CA SER A 184 3.90 -3.84 -12.14
C SER A 184 4.94 -2.73 -12.14
N ASN A 185 5.39 -2.26 -10.96
CA ASN A 185 6.45 -1.25 -10.86
C ASN A 185 7.88 -1.84 -10.77
N LEU A 186 8.04 -3.16 -10.84
CA LEU A 186 9.38 -3.75 -10.66
C LEU A 186 10.38 -3.24 -11.71
N ALA A 187 9.95 -3.04 -12.94
CA ALA A 187 10.77 -2.51 -14.03
C ALA A 187 11.07 -0.99 -13.91
N ASP A 188 10.32 -0.28 -13.05
CA ASP A 188 10.51 1.16 -12.84
C ASP A 188 11.53 1.49 -11.76
N VAL A 189 12.02 0.47 -11.02
CA VAL A 189 13.02 0.64 -9.97
C VAL A 189 14.39 0.76 -10.60
N VAL A 190 14.92 1.99 -10.62
CA VAL A 190 16.24 2.31 -11.19
C VAL A 190 17.21 2.63 -10.05
N ILE A 191 17.84 1.58 -9.50
CA ILE A 191 18.74 1.67 -8.34
C ILE A 191 19.96 0.76 -8.61
N SER A 192 21.17 1.28 -8.45
CA SER A 192 22.36 0.46 -8.59
C SER A 192 22.47 -0.60 -7.49
N ARG A 193 23.15 -1.72 -7.77
CA ARG A 193 23.39 -2.77 -6.76
C ARG A 193 24.09 -2.25 -5.51
N LYS A 194 24.96 -1.27 -5.68
CA LYS A 194 25.69 -0.63 -4.57
C LYS A 194 24.75 0.18 -3.68
N GLU A 195 23.81 0.90 -4.27
CA GLU A 195 22.81 1.69 -3.54
C GLU A 195 21.79 0.82 -2.82
N MET A 196 21.45 -0.36 -3.37
CA MET A 196 20.51 -1.29 -2.73
C MET A 196 20.95 -1.73 -1.33
N ASN A 197 22.24 -1.73 -1.03
CA ASN A 197 22.79 -1.96 0.32
C ASN A 197 22.15 -3.16 1.06
N GLY A 198 21.85 -4.24 0.35
CA GLY A 198 21.27 -5.45 0.91
C GLY A 198 19.74 -5.40 1.16
N VAL A 199 19.07 -4.30 0.83
CA VAL A 199 17.61 -4.18 0.92
C VAL A 199 16.96 -5.06 -0.14
N LYS A 200 15.94 -5.82 0.27
CA LYS A 200 15.20 -6.73 -0.62
C LYS A 200 13.89 -6.09 -1.09
N ILE A 201 13.70 -6.06 -2.39
CA ILE A 201 12.43 -5.65 -3.01
C ILE A 201 11.51 -6.87 -3.08
N ILE A 202 10.28 -6.72 -2.60
CA ILE A 202 9.24 -7.75 -2.61
C ILE A 202 8.11 -7.29 -3.53
N PRO A 203 8.06 -7.77 -4.78
CA PRO A 203 6.97 -7.44 -5.69
C PRO A 203 5.72 -8.25 -5.32
N VAL A 204 4.57 -7.56 -5.25
CA VAL A 204 3.27 -8.15 -4.89
C VAL A 204 2.18 -7.75 -5.89
N SER A 205 1.18 -8.60 -6.05
CA SER A 205 0.04 -8.39 -6.93
C SER A 205 -1.29 -8.30 -6.18
N THR A 206 -1.34 -8.80 -4.94
CA THR A 206 -2.57 -8.86 -4.13
C THR A 206 -2.34 -8.43 -2.69
N LEU A 207 -3.40 -7.95 -2.03
CA LEU A 207 -3.36 -7.63 -0.60
C LEU A 207 -2.98 -8.85 0.26
N ALA A 208 -3.39 -10.06 -0.13
CA ALA A 208 -3.01 -11.27 0.60
C ALA A 208 -1.49 -11.50 0.57
N GLU A 209 -0.83 -11.23 -0.56
CA GLU A 209 0.64 -11.28 -0.66
C GLU A 209 1.31 -10.22 0.22
N VAL A 210 0.77 -8.99 0.25
CA VAL A 210 1.25 -7.93 1.16
C VAL A 210 1.19 -8.40 2.61
N LEU A 211 0.03 -8.86 3.07
CA LEU A 211 -0.20 -9.32 4.45
C LEU A 211 0.66 -10.54 4.81
N ASN A 212 0.87 -11.45 3.85
CA ASN A 212 1.74 -12.61 4.04
C ASN A 212 3.19 -12.22 4.33
N VAL A 213 3.68 -11.12 3.77
CA VAL A 213 5.04 -10.59 4.02
C VAL A 213 5.06 -9.71 5.27
N ALA A 214 4.05 -8.85 5.42
CA ALA A 214 4.04 -7.79 6.41
C ALA A 214 3.71 -8.27 7.82
N LEU A 215 2.77 -9.21 7.97
CA LEU A 215 2.33 -9.66 9.29
C LEU A 215 3.30 -10.66 9.91
N VAL A 216 3.44 -10.56 11.23
CA VAL A 216 4.21 -11.55 12.00
C VAL A 216 3.55 -12.91 11.85
N LYS A 217 4.36 -13.94 11.53
CA LYS A 217 3.89 -15.30 11.31
C LYS A 217 3.30 -15.93 12.58
N GLY A 218 2.23 -16.68 12.41
CA GLY A 218 1.56 -17.41 13.50
C GLY A 218 0.20 -17.93 13.07
N GLY A 219 -0.43 -18.75 13.88
CA GLY A 219 -1.69 -19.41 13.55
C GLY A 219 -2.85 -18.47 13.20
N LYS A 220 -2.90 -17.28 13.83
CA LYS A 220 -3.87 -16.23 13.47
C LYS A 220 -3.62 -15.71 12.05
N THR A 221 -2.36 -15.42 11.71
CA THR A 221 -1.96 -14.94 10.37
C THR A 221 -2.31 -15.99 9.31
N ASP A 222 -1.99 -17.26 9.54
CA ASP A 222 -2.28 -18.34 8.60
C ASP A 222 -3.78 -18.54 8.40
N SER A 223 -4.59 -18.38 9.45
CA SER A 223 -6.06 -18.44 9.36
C SER A 223 -6.62 -17.28 8.54
N LEU A 224 -6.15 -16.05 8.81
CA LEU A 224 -6.52 -14.85 8.06
C LEU A 224 -6.19 -14.99 6.57
N LEU A 225 -4.96 -15.38 6.25
CA LEU A 225 -4.51 -15.53 4.86
C LEU A 225 -5.29 -16.59 4.10
N ARG A 226 -5.65 -17.71 4.72
CA ARG A 226 -6.52 -18.72 4.11
C ARG A 226 -7.90 -18.18 3.78
N SER A 227 -8.48 -17.38 4.68
CA SER A 227 -9.79 -16.74 4.45
C SER A 227 -9.74 -15.72 3.32
N LEU A 228 -8.70 -14.89 3.29
CA LEU A 228 -8.50 -13.88 2.24
C LEU A 228 -8.28 -14.50 0.86
N ASN A 229 -7.45 -15.53 0.76
CA ASN A 229 -7.20 -16.22 -0.51
C ASN A 229 -8.47 -16.84 -1.08
N LYS A 230 -9.30 -17.50 -0.25
CA LYS A 230 -10.59 -18.03 -0.68
C LYS A 230 -11.51 -16.94 -1.24
N LEU A 231 -11.55 -15.76 -0.62
CA LEU A 231 -12.38 -14.64 -1.06
C LEU A 231 -11.86 -14.02 -2.37
N ILE A 232 -10.55 -13.89 -2.51
CA ILE A 232 -9.92 -13.36 -3.74
C ILE A 232 -10.13 -14.34 -4.88
N GLU A 233 -9.89 -15.64 -4.69
CA GLU A 233 -10.14 -16.67 -5.69
C GLU A 233 -11.61 -16.73 -6.12
N PHE A 234 -12.56 -16.63 -5.18
CA PHE A 234 -13.98 -16.59 -5.47
C PHE A 234 -14.37 -15.36 -6.32
N ASN A 235 -13.72 -14.21 -6.08
CA ASN A 235 -13.98 -12.99 -6.84
C ASN A 235 -13.36 -13.02 -8.26
N LEU A 236 -12.21 -13.69 -8.43
CA LEU A 236 -11.56 -13.87 -9.72
C LEU A 236 -12.22 -14.98 -10.55
N ALA A 237 -12.78 -15.99 -9.88
CA ALA A 237 -13.39 -17.18 -10.53
C ALA A 237 -14.84 -16.99 -10.98
N LYS A 238 -15.49 -15.84 -10.71
CA LYS A 238 -16.82 -15.57 -11.31
C LYS A 238 -16.66 -15.32 -12.81
N PRO A 239 -16.92 -16.30 -13.66
CA PRO A 239 -16.80 -16.11 -15.11
C PRO A 239 -17.86 -15.10 -15.54
N VAL A 240 -17.44 -14.17 -16.39
CA VAL A 240 -18.31 -13.21 -17.10
C VAL A 240 -19.48 -13.90 -17.80
N LYS A 241 -19.37 -15.20 -18.11
CA LYS A 241 -20.42 -16.03 -18.72
C LYS A 241 -21.73 -16.06 -17.94
N GLU A 242 -21.69 -16.15 -16.62
CA GLU A 242 -22.92 -16.29 -15.82
C GLU A 242 -23.71 -14.97 -15.69
N LEU A 243 -23.03 -13.84 -15.84
CA LEU A 243 -23.65 -12.52 -15.87
C LEU A 243 -24.23 -12.17 -17.24
N VAL A 244 -23.62 -12.66 -18.31
CA VAL A 244 -24.10 -12.43 -19.68
C VAL A 244 -25.33 -13.30 -20.00
N GLU A 245 -25.39 -14.54 -19.52
CA GLU A 245 -26.55 -15.41 -19.74
C GLU A 245 -27.81 -14.95 -18.95
N LYS A 246 -27.65 -14.26 -17.83
CA LYS A 246 -28.79 -13.69 -17.07
C LYS A 246 -29.23 -12.31 -17.52
N ALA A 247 -28.42 -11.60 -18.31
CA ALA A 247 -28.67 -10.21 -18.70
C ALA A 247 -29.20 -10.03 -20.12
N LEU A 248 -29.15 -11.06 -20.98
CA LEU A 248 -29.68 -10.98 -22.33
C LEU A 248 -31.06 -11.67 -22.39
N PRO A 249 -32.13 -10.94 -22.75
CA PRO A 249 -33.40 -11.58 -23.09
C PRO A 249 -33.19 -12.48 -24.31
N PRO A 250 -33.92 -13.61 -24.44
CA PRO A 250 -33.80 -14.48 -25.60
C PRO A 250 -34.06 -13.69 -26.89
N PHE A 251 -33.19 -13.84 -27.87
CA PHE A 251 -33.38 -13.23 -29.18
C PHE A 251 -34.76 -13.63 -29.74
N PRO A 252 -35.53 -12.68 -30.28
CA PRO A 252 -36.77 -13.04 -30.93
C PRO A 252 -36.48 -13.95 -32.15
N PRO A 253 -37.38 -14.94 -32.41
CA PRO A 253 -37.15 -15.82 -33.53
C PRO A 253 -37.13 -15.02 -34.83
N SER A 254 -36.15 -15.31 -35.69
CA SER A 254 -36.01 -14.71 -37.03
C SER A 254 -37.28 -14.98 -37.82
N VAL A 255 -37.97 -13.93 -38.20
CA VAL A 255 -39.09 -13.99 -39.17
C VAL A 255 -38.51 -14.39 -40.50
N GLN A 256 -38.97 -15.55 -41.01
CA GLN A 256 -38.75 -15.98 -42.40
C GLN A 256 -39.62 -15.18 -43.33
#